data_7d3b43456101e59d2cb58e277960a2e4
#
_entry.id   7d3b43456101e59d2cb58e277960a2e4
#
_cell.length_a   1.000
_cell.length_b   1.000
_cell.length_c   1.000
_cell.angle_alpha   90.00
_cell.angle_beta   90.00
_cell.angle_gamma   90.00
#
_symmetry.space_group_name_H-M   'P 1'
#
loop_
_entity.id
_entity.type
_entity.pdbx_description
1 polymer ?
#
loop_
_entity_poly.entity_id
_entity_poly.type
_entity_poly.pdbx_seq_one_letter_code
_entity_poly.pdbx_strand_id
1 'polypeptide(L)'
;MDKKHGWNNPPALPAYADSFLNALMAKPGTILTYRYALRRLSDFMSVAGIRADRPLDWSDDLLVRFNKWLLRTGRKSPTCAIYMCATHKFLRWLATDDRLAKSFSIDKAFSRWYIARGGRRYGARAAVRKPDPNLPRIVTFYDALTLPDRNEPHARIKRLEILRARAVVHTLYASAGRASEAASLTREMVRDGRASEFLITGKGDRERVMLLTKEAQSAIAAYCKERGADKYPYLFVSYGRGAGKPIGRGTIWSIVKIAAHELGMGQGASPHAFRHYRAQQLLDDGMAIEVLQAFLGHADISLTRRVYAPETPRAKLRKQVELFGKSASEAAADLEHAEK
;
A
#
# COMPACT_ATOMS: atom_id res chain seq x y z
N MET A 1 15.81 11.45 22.80
CA MET A 1 16.21 10.44 23.78
C MET A 1 15.09 9.45 23.93
N ASP A 2 15.46 8.21 23.90
CA ASP A 2 14.85 6.91 23.98
C ASP A 2 14.34 6.28 22.69
N LYS A 3 15.32 5.85 21.91
CA LYS A 3 15.16 4.82 20.88
C LYS A 3 15.90 3.57 21.35
N LYS A 4 15.25 2.69 22.11
CA LYS A 4 15.59 1.25 22.25
C LYS A 4 14.76 0.67 23.40
N HIS A 5 13.47 0.45 23.17
CA HIS A 5 12.77 -0.56 23.96
C HIS A 5 13.03 -1.90 23.26
N GLY A 6 13.85 -2.72 23.92
CA GLY A 6 14.24 -4.04 23.48
C GLY A 6 13.02 -4.93 23.27
N TRP A 7 12.98 -5.58 22.13
CA TRP A 7 11.96 -6.54 21.69
C TRP A 7 12.10 -7.90 22.38
N ASN A 8 12.78 -7.99 23.52
CA ASN A 8 13.14 -9.27 24.14
C ASN A 8 12.05 -9.86 25.05
N ASN A 9 10.93 -9.16 25.28
CA ASN A 9 9.76 -9.75 25.92
C ASN A 9 8.50 -9.01 25.46
N PRO A 10 7.80 -9.49 24.41
CA PRO A 10 6.58 -8.82 23.97
C PRO A 10 5.56 -8.87 25.11
N PRO A 11 4.91 -7.74 25.46
CA PRO A 11 3.90 -7.73 26.49
C PRO A 11 2.82 -8.77 26.18
N ALA A 12 2.33 -9.45 27.22
CA ALA A 12 1.29 -10.45 27.10
C ALA A 12 0.08 -9.85 26.36
N LEU A 13 -0.53 -10.64 25.50
CA LEU A 13 -1.79 -10.25 24.88
C LEU A 13 -2.90 -10.25 25.94
N PRO A 14 -4.00 -9.46 25.78
CA PRO A 14 -5.17 -9.58 26.63
C PRO A 14 -5.67 -11.04 26.64
N ALA A 15 -6.32 -11.43 27.73
CA ALA A 15 -6.95 -12.75 27.81
C ALA A 15 -7.79 -13.03 26.55
N TYR A 16 -7.70 -14.26 26.06
CA TYR A 16 -8.40 -14.73 24.86
C TYR A 16 -8.02 -14.09 23.53
N ALA A 17 -7.04 -13.18 23.47
CA ALA A 17 -6.65 -12.52 22.23
C ALA A 17 -6.09 -13.49 21.19
N ASP A 18 -5.31 -14.48 21.59
CA ASP A 18 -4.82 -15.52 20.66
C ASP A 18 -5.96 -16.40 20.14
N SER A 19 -6.93 -16.77 20.98
CA SER A 19 -8.12 -17.50 20.56
C SER A 19 -8.94 -16.70 19.53
N PHE A 20 -9.14 -15.41 19.78
CA PHE A 20 -9.77 -14.51 18.82
C PHE A 20 -9.01 -14.44 17.49
N LEU A 21 -7.69 -14.23 17.52
CA LEU A 21 -6.88 -14.13 16.33
C LEU A 21 -6.86 -15.41 15.50
N ASN A 22 -6.89 -16.56 16.16
CA ASN A 22 -6.97 -17.87 15.51
C ASN A 22 -8.36 -18.16 14.92
N ALA A 23 -9.42 -17.62 15.53
CA ALA A 23 -10.80 -17.74 15.03
C ALA A 23 -11.08 -16.81 13.82
N LEU A 24 -10.19 -15.85 13.53
CA LEU A 24 -10.41 -14.91 12.44
C LEU A 24 -10.19 -15.56 11.07
N MET A 25 -11.24 -15.61 10.26
CA MET A 25 -11.15 -15.92 8.83
C MET A 25 -10.67 -14.70 8.06
N ALA A 26 -9.40 -14.33 8.23
CA ALA A 26 -8.83 -13.10 7.65
C ALA A 26 -7.45 -13.34 7.02
N LYS A 27 -7.06 -12.48 6.08
CA LYS A 27 -5.73 -12.56 5.46
C LYS A 27 -4.61 -12.37 6.51
N PRO A 28 -3.46 -13.05 6.38
CA PRO A 28 -2.37 -12.99 7.36
C PRO A 28 -1.95 -11.56 7.76
N GLY A 29 -1.94 -10.62 6.82
CA GLY A 29 -1.64 -9.21 7.10
C GLY A 29 -2.67 -8.51 7.99
N THR A 30 -3.95 -8.90 7.92
CA THR A 30 -5.00 -8.40 8.81
C THR A 30 -4.83 -8.96 10.21
N ILE A 31 -4.57 -10.27 10.33
CA ILE A 31 -4.30 -10.94 11.61
C ILE A 31 -3.11 -10.29 12.31
N LEU A 32 -2.01 -10.05 11.57
CA LEU A 32 -0.83 -9.37 12.10
C LEU A 32 -1.16 -7.96 12.60
N THR A 33 -1.94 -7.19 11.83
CA THR A 33 -2.37 -5.84 12.21
C THR A 33 -3.21 -5.86 13.50
N TYR A 34 -4.12 -6.83 13.62
CA TYR A 34 -4.95 -6.99 14.81
C TYR A 34 -4.13 -7.43 16.02
N ARG A 35 -3.16 -8.32 15.84
CA ARG A 35 -2.20 -8.70 16.88
C ARG A 35 -1.44 -7.48 17.43
N TYR A 36 -0.96 -6.60 16.54
CA TYR A 36 -0.33 -5.34 16.98
C TYR A 36 -1.30 -4.42 17.72
N ALA A 37 -2.53 -4.31 17.27
CA ALA A 37 -3.55 -3.51 17.94
C ALA A 37 -3.84 -4.02 19.36
N LEU A 38 -4.00 -5.32 19.53
CA LEU A 38 -4.28 -5.96 20.82
C LEU A 38 -3.06 -5.89 21.77
N ARG A 39 -1.83 -5.99 21.25
CA ARG A 39 -0.63 -5.70 22.06
C ARG A 39 -0.64 -4.27 22.60
N ARG A 40 -0.99 -3.29 21.76
CA ARG A 40 -1.11 -1.89 22.22
C ARG A 40 -2.24 -1.70 23.23
N LEU A 41 -3.31 -2.47 23.12
CA LEU A 41 -4.37 -2.50 24.14
C LEU A 41 -3.83 -3.04 25.47
N SER A 42 -3.05 -4.10 25.45
CA SER A 42 -2.41 -4.67 26.63
C SER A 42 -1.40 -3.71 27.28
N ASP A 43 -0.56 -3.04 26.45
CA ASP A 43 0.34 -2.00 26.95
C ASP A 43 -0.42 -0.88 27.68
N PHE A 44 -1.52 -0.41 27.07
CA PHE A 44 -2.39 0.59 27.69
C PHE A 44 -2.99 0.08 29.00
N MET A 45 -3.52 -1.12 29.04
CA MET A 45 -4.12 -1.73 30.23
C MET A 45 -3.12 -1.79 31.39
N SER A 46 -1.89 -2.22 31.10
CA SER A 46 -0.80 -2.24 32.07
C SER A 46 -0.52 -0.87 32.67
N VAL A 47 -0.40 0.17 31.82
CA VAL A 47 -0.17 1.55 32.27
C VAL A 47 -1.37 2.12 33.05
N ALA A 48 -2.58 1.71 32.69
CA ALA A 48 -3.83 2.19 33.30
C ALA A 48 -4.27 1.42 34.55
N GLY A 49 -3.51 0.40 34.97
CA GLY A 49 -3.86 -0.46 36.09
C GLY A 49 -5.09 -1.35 35.85
N ILE A 50 -5.39 -1.62 34.56
CA ILE A 50 -6.52 -2.48 34.14
C ILE A 50 -6.01 -3.91 33.97
N ARG A 51 -6.68 -4.86 34.57
CA ARG A 51 -6.32 -6.26 34.46
C ARG A 51 -6.68 -6.80 33.05
N ALA A 52 -5.65 -7.02 32.23
CA ALA A 52 -5.82 -7.55 30.87
C ALA A 52 -6.26 -9.02 30.84
N ASP A 53 -6.04 -9.74 31.94
CA ASP A 53 -6.45 -11.16 32.13
C ASP A 53 -7.90 -11.32 32.59
N ARG A 54 -8.59 -10.23 32.97
CA ARG A 54 -9.97 -10.24 33.48
C ARG A 54 -10.91 -9.35 32.68
N PRO A 55 -11.42 -9.80 31.52
CA PRO A 55 -12.37 -8.99 30.72
C PRO A 55 -13.66 -8.61 31.47
N LEU A 56 -14.05 -9.39 32.49
CA LEU A 56 -15.22 -9.09 33.32
C LEU A 56 -15.09 -7.81 34.12
N ASP A 57 -13.86 -7.34 34.36
CA ASP A 57 -13.58 -6.13 35.16
C ASP A 57 -13.48 -4.86 34.26
N TRP A 58 -13.64 -4.99 32.95
CA TRP A 58 -13.49 -3.86 32.04
C TRP A 58 -14.74 -2.98 32.02
N SER A 59 -14.54 -1.68 31.82
CA SER A 59 -15.61 -0.67 31.85
C SER A 59 -15.89 -0.06 30.47
N ASP A 60 -17.09 0.49 30.28
CA ASP A 60 -17.55 1.12 29.03
C ASP A 60 -16.68 2.28 28.54
N ASP A 61 -15.81 2.85 29.38
CA ASP A 61 -14.89 3.92 29.02
C ASP A 61 -13.56 3.43 28.44
N LEU A 62 -13.34 2.11 28.42
CA LEU A 62 -12.11 1.47 27.94
C LEU A 62 -11.67 2.02 26.58
N LEU A 63 -12.57 2.10 25.61
CA LEU A 63 -12.26 2.56 24.26
C LEU A 63 -11.87 4.03 24.22
N VAL A 64 -12.53 4.88 25.01
CA VAL A 64 -12.21 6.31 25.11
C VAL A 64 -10.83 6.51 25.72
N ARG A 65 -10.54 5.81 26.83
CA ARG A 65 -9.24 5.88 27.52
C ARG A 65 -8.11 5.35 26.65
N PHE A 66 -8.31 4.23 25.98
CA PHE A 66 -7.34 3.65 25.07
C PHE A 66 -7.03 4.58 23.89
N ASN A 67 -8.05 5.17 23.26
CA ASN A 67 -7.84 6.13 22.17
C ASN A 67 -7.08 7.38 22.61
N LYS A 68 -7.41 7.93 23.77
CA LYS A 68 -6.70 9.09 24.35
C LYS A 68 -5.22 8.74 24.60
N TRP A 69 -4.94 7.55 25.13
CA TRP A 69 -3.58 7.08 25.37
C TRP A 69 -2.80 6.90 24.06
N LEU A 70 -3.41 6.30 23.02
CA LEU A 70 -2.80 6.16 21.71
C LEU A 70 -2.37 7.50 21.11
N LEU A 71 -3.23 8.51 21.20
CA LEU A 71 -2.93 9.87 20.73
C LEU A 71 -1.80 10.52 21.54
N ARG A 72 -1.82 10.40 22.88
CA ARG A 72 -0.76 10.91 23.75
C ARG A 72 0.60 10.24 23.50
N THR A 73 0.61 8.98 23.10
CA THR A 73 1.84 8.25 22.70
C THR A 73 2.28 8.53 21.26
N GLY A 74 1.74 9.58 20.62
CA GLY A 74 2.16 10.06 19.30
C GLY A 74 1.59 9.24 18.14
N ARG A 75 0.57 8.38 18.34
CA ARG A 75 -0.04 7.65 17.23
C ARG A 75 -0.93 8.56 16.41
N LYS A 76 -0.77 8.47 15.08
CA LYS A 76 -1.60 9.25 14.15
C LYS A 76 -3.04 8.73 14.14
N SER A 77 -3.98 9.63 13.94
CA SER A 77 -5.42 9.35 13.92
C SER A 77 -5.84 8.14 13.05
N PRO A 78 -5.31 7.93 11.81
CA PRO A 78 -5.63 6.74 11.04
C PRO A 78 -5.16 5.42 11.67
N THR A 79 -4.00 5.43 12.34
CA THR A 79 -3.50 4.25 13.08
C THR A 79 -4.39 3.94 14.28
N CYS A 80 -4.81 4.97 15.02
CA CYS A 80 -5.76 4.82 16.13
C CYS A 80 -7.06 4.19 15.63
N ALA A 81 -7.57 4.60 14.45
CA ALA A 81 -8.76 4.01 13.86
C ALA A 81 -8.66 2.49 13.65
N ILE A 82 -7.54 2.06 13.10
CA ILE A 82 -7.30 0.63 12.85
C ILE A 82 -7.27 -0.14 14.18
N TYR A 83 -6.58 0.40 15.19
CA TYR A 83 -6.50 -0.23 16.50
C TYR A 83 -7.85 -0.29 17.21
N MET A 84 -8.63 0.78 17.12
CA MET A 84 -9.98 0.82 17.67
C MET A 84 -10.92 -0.16 16.96
N CYS A 85 -10.82 -0.30 15.63
CA CYS A 85 -11.58 -1.28 14.87
C CYS A 85 -11.24 -2.71 15.28
N ALA A 86 -9.95 -3.03 15.44
CA ALA A 86 -9.51 -4.35 15.91
C ALA A 86 -10.01 -4.64 17.32
N THR A 87 -9.88 -3.67 18.25
CA THR A 87 -10.37 -3.78 19.63
C THR A 87 -11.89 -3.98 19.68
N HIS A 88 -12.65 -3.21 18.90
CA HIS A 88 -14.11 -3.35 18.82
C HIS A 88 -14.52 -4.77 18.37
N LYS A 89 -13.87 -5.31 17.34
CA LYS A 89 -14.14 -6.69 16.89
C LYS A 89 -13.77 -7.73 17.95
N PHE A 90 -12.68 -7.51 18.68
CA PHE A 90 -12.28 -8.37 19.78
C PHE A 90 -13.30 -8.34 20.92
N LEU A 91 -13.77 -7.15 21.32
CA LEU A 91 -14.82 -7.02 22.35
C LEU A 91 -16.13 -7.71 21.91
N ARG A 92 -16.53 -7.56 20.65
CA ARG A 92 -17.70 -8.26 20.13
C ARG A 92 -17.56 -9.78 20.20
N TRP A 93 -16.37 -10.29 19.86
CA TRP A 93 -16.09 -11.72 19.95
C TRP A 93 -16.11 -12.20 21.41
N LEU A 94 -15.56 -11.43 22.37
CA LEU A 94 -15.65 -11.77 23.80
C LEU A 94 -17.10 -11.83 24.29
N ALA A 95 -17.95 -10.97 23.78
CA ALA A 95 -19.37 -10.93 24.17
C ALA A 95 -20.16 -12.14 23.66
N THR A 96 -19.72 -12.84 22.59
CA THR A 96 -20.41 -14.06 22.11
C THR A 96 -20.32 -15.21 23.10
N ASP A 97 -19.35 -15.21 23.99
CA ASP A 97 -19.09 -16.23 24.97
C ASP A 97 -19.30 -15.76 26.42
N ASP A 98 -20.09 -14.69 26.62
CA ASP A 98 -20.36 -14.07 27.92
C ASP A 98 -19.11 -13.74 28.75
N ARG A 99 -18.00 -13.45 28.07
CA ARG A 99 -16.69 -13.16 28.70
C ARG A 99 -16.53 -11.70 29.12
N LEU A 100 -17.54 -10.88 28.90
CA LEU A 100 -17.63 -9.48 29.37
C LEU A 100 -18.70 -9.39 30.46
N ALA A 101 -18.53 -8.42 31.38
CA ALA A 101 -19.55 -8.16 32.38
C ALA A 101 -20.90 -7.83 31.74
N LYS A 102 -22.01 -8.28 32.32
CA LYS A 102 -23.37 -7.95 31.84
C LYS A 102 -23.62 -6.42 31.82
N SER A 103 -22.92 -5.67 32.66
CA SER A 103 -22.93 -4.20 32.69
C SER A 103 -22.12 -3.55 31.57
N PHE A 104 -21.25 -4.31 30.88
CA PHE A 104 -20.42 -3.78 29.79
C PHE A 104 -21.22 -3.74 28.49
N SER A 105 -21.52 -2.54 28.03
CA SER A 105 -22.19 -2.34 26.73
C SER A 105 -21.18 -1.93 25.67
N ILE A 106 -20.96 -2.81 24.68
CA ILE A 106 -20.06 -2.55 23.53
C ILE A 106 -20.55 -1.35 22.72
N ASP A 107 -21.86 -1.27 22.49
CA ASP A 107 -22.44 -0.15 21.72
C ASP A 107 -22.31 1.19 22.46
N LYS A 108 -22.49 1.17 23.78
CA LYS A 108 -22.22 2.33 24.64
C LYS A 108 -20.76 2.74 24.59
N ALA A 109 -19.84 1.79 24.76
CA ALA A 109 -18.40 2.05 24.71
C ALA A 109 -17.97 2.61 23.36
N PHE A 110 -18.49 2.07 22.26
CA PHE A 110 -18.23 2.54 20.92
C PHE A 110 -18.84 3.92 20.65
N SER A 111 -20.08 4.15 21.08
CA SER A 111 -20.77 5.45 20.95
C SER A 111 -20.05 6.54 21.74
N ARG A 112 -19.65 6.26 22.99
CA ARG A 112 -18.85 7.20 23.82
C ARG A 112 -17.54 7.57 23.12
N TRP A 113 -16.83 6.57 22.60
CA TRP A 113 -15.61 6.81 21.82
C TRP A 113 -15.88 7.63 20.57
N TYR A 114 -16.94 7.32 19.81
CA TYR A 114 -17.33 8.05 18.60
C TYR A 114 -17.65 9.51 18.89
N ILE A 115 -18.42 9.79 19.94
CA ILE A 115 -18.76 11.14 20.41
C ILE A 115 -17.51 11.88 20.89
N ALA A 116 -16.68 11.24 21.71
CA ALA A 116 -15.48 11.84 22.29
C ALA A 116 -14.47 12.34 21.24
N ARG A 117 -14.52 11.82 20.02
CA ARG A 117 -13.73 12.27 18.87
C ARG A 117 -14.46 13.28 17.96
N GLY A 118 -15.58 13.82 18.42
CA GLY A 118 -16.36 14.82 17.69
C GLY A 118 -17.19 14.25 16.53
N GLY A 119 -17.62 12.97 16.63
CA GLY A 119 -18.49 12.34 15.65
C GLY A 119 -17.89 12.14 14.25
N ARG A 120 -16.63 12.48 14.05
CA ARG A 120 -15.98 12.40 12.73
C ARG A 120 -15.64 10.96 12.38
N ARG A 121 -16.05 10.50 11.19
CA ARG A 121 -15.59 9.21 10.67
C ARG A 121 -14.06 9.24 10.50
N TYR A 122 -13.36 8.16 10.90
CA TYR A 122 -11.97 7.98 10.52
C TYR A 122 -11.87 7.96 8.99
N GLY A 123 -11.01 8.80 8.44
CA GLY A 123 -10.88 8.96 7.00
C GLY A 123 -11.58 10.20 6.44
N ALA A 124 -12.18 11.07 7.28
CA ALA A 124 -12.54 12.40 6.86
C ALA A 124 -11.27 13.16 6.46
N ARG A 125 -11.01 13.20 5.17
CA ARG A 125 -10.06 14.07 4.46
C ARG A 125 -8.71 14.29 5.16
N ALA A 126 -7.85 13.26 5.21
CA ALA A 126 -6.45 13.57 5.03
C ALA A 126 -6.36 14.20 3.63
N ALA A 127 -5.95 15.45 3.55
CA ALA A 127 -5.70 16.09 2.26
C ALA A 127 -4.86 15.10 1.44
N VAL A 128 -5.35 14.74 0.26
CA VAL A 128 -4.62 13.85 -0.64
C VAL A 128 -3.30 14.57 -0.91
N ARG A 129 -2.22 14.08 -0.32
CA ARG A 129 -0.90 14.66 -0.56
C ARG A 129 -0.63 14.51 -2.04
N LYS A 130 -0.42 15.62 -2.74
CA LYS A 130 0.08 15.55 -4.11
C LYS A 130 1.37 14.72 -4.09
N PRO A 131 1.51 13.75 -5.00
CA PRO A 131 2.74 12.99 -5.11
C PRO A 131 3.91 13.92 -5.41
N ASP A 132 5.10 13.57 -4.94
CA ASP A 132 6.31 14.32 -5.24
C ASP A 132 6.58 14.30 -6.75
N PRO A 133 6.69 15.46 -7.43
CA PRO A 133 6.94 15.52 -8.87
C PRO A 133 8.30 14.92 -9.26
N ASN A 134 9.22 14.79 -8.32
CA ASN A 134 10.55 14.22 -8.54
C ASN A 134 10.60 12.69 -8.53
N LEU A 135 9.48 12.00 -8.29
CA LEU A 135 9.45 10.51 -8.25
C LEU A 135 10.07 9.84 -9.49
N PRO A 136 9.90 10.34 -10.74
CA PRO A 136 10.58 9.77 -11.91
C PRO A 136 12.10 9.76 -11.80
N ARG A 137 12.72 10.69 -11.05
CA ARG A 137 14.17 10.73 -10.83
C ARG A 137 14.71 9.47 -10.14
N ILE A 138 13.87 8.72 -9.42
CA ILE A 138 14.26 7.43 -8.85
C ILE A 138 14.51 6.40 -9.96
N VAL A 139 13.75 6.46 -11.05
CA VAL A 139 13.97 5.56 -12.20
C VAL A 139 15.30 5.91 -12.88
N THR A 140 15.48 7.17 -13.23
CA THR A 140 16.72 7.64 -13.89
C THR A 140 17.96 7.47 -13.01
N PHE A 141 17.83 7.53 -11.67
CA PHE A 141 18.91 7.20 -10.74
C PHE A 141 19.43 5.78 -10.97
N TYR A 142 18.54 4.79 -11.03
CA TYR A 142 18.94 3.41 -11.27
C TYR A 142 19.46 3.19 -12.69
N ASP A 143 18.95 3.93 -13.68
CA ASP A 143 19.43 3.86 -15.07
C ASP A 143 20.86 4.39 -15.19
N ALA A 144 21.22 5.41 -14.41
CA ALA A 144 22.54 6.00 -14.40
C ALA A 144 23.61 5.17 -13.67
N LEU A 145 23.21 4.17 -12.85
CA LEU A 145 24.17 3.34 -12.13
C LEU A 145 25.01 2.50 -13.08
N THR A 146 26.32 2.65 -12.98
CA THR A 146 27.28 1.80 -13.70
C THR A 146 27.31 0.40 -13.11
N LEU A 147 27.31 -0.62 -13.95
CA LEU A 147 27.47 -2.00 -13.50
C LEU A 147 28.93 -2.29 -13.20
N PRO A 148 29.25 -2.91 -12.06
CA PRO A 148 30.62 -3.32 -11.74
C PRO A 148 31.24 -4.20 -12.83
N ASP A 149 32.56 -4.12 -13.01
CA ASP A 149 33.28 -5.03 -13.88
C ASP A 149 33.05 -6.49 -13.40
N ARG A 150 32.94 -7.43 -14.37
CA ARG A 150 32.69 -8.84 -14.07
C ARG A 150 33.84 -9.49 -13.27
N ASN A 151 35.03 -8.94 -13.36
CA ASN A 151 36.22 -9.41 -12.68
C ASN A 151 36.34 -8.92 -11.22
N GLU A 152 35.51 -7.96 -10.81
CA GLU A 152 35.54 -7.46 -9.43
C GLU A 152 34.97 -8.51 -8.44
N PRO A 153 35.49 -8.55 -7.20
CA PRO A 153 34.93 -9.40 -6.14
C PRO A 153 33.43 -9.12 -5.94
N HIS A 154 32.65 -10.18 -5.89
CA HIS A 154 31.20 -10.13 -5.74
C HIS A 154 30.45 -9.36 -6.85
N ALA A 155 31.09 -9.04 -7.99
CA ALA A 155 30.49 -8.30 -9.10
C ALA A 155 29.17 -8.88 -9.55
N ARG A 156 29.07 -10.20 -9.69
CA ARG A 156 27.84 -10.86 -10.14
C ARG A 156 26.63 -10.51 -9.26
N ILE A 157 26.78 -10.56 -7.94
CA ILE A 157 25.69 -10.23 -7.00
C ILE A 157 25.34 -8.75 -7.09
N LYS A 158 26.34 -7.86 -7.07
CA LYS A 158 26.13 -6.41 -7.20
C LYS A 158 25.42 -6.05 -8.49
N ARG A 159 25.84 -6.63 -9.63
CA ARG A 159 25.20 -6.43 -10.94
C ARG A 159 23.75 -6.87 -10.93
N LEU A 160 23.47 -8.06 -10.39
CA LEU A 160 22.11 -8.58 -10.25
C LEU A 160 21.24 -7.70 -9.35
N GLU A 161 21.78 -7.15 -8.28
CA GLU A 161 21.03 -6.26 -7.38
C GLU A 161 20.71 -4.92 -8.05
N ILE A 162 21.66 -4.32 -8.79
CA ILE A 162 21.42 -3.08 -9.55
C ILE A 162 20.38 -3.31 -10.63
N LEU A 163 20.54 -4.35 -11.46
CA LEU A 163 19.61 -4.65 -12.54
C LEU A 163 18.21 -5.01 -12.02
N ARG A 164 18.15 -5.76 -10.91
CA ARG A 164 16.87 -6.03 -10.22
C ARG A 164 16.21 -4.73 -9.75
N ALA A 165 16.95 -3.84 -9.11
CA ALA A 165 16.43 -2.57 -8.61
C ALA A 165 15.91 -1.71 -9.76
N ARG A 166 16.68 -1.62 -10.87
CA ARG A 166 16.28 -0.95 -12.11
C ARG A 166 14.96 -1.52 -12.63
N ALA A 167 14.88 -2.85 -12.82
CA ALA A 167 13.67 -3.50 -13.31
C ALA A 167 12.47 -3.31 -12.36
N VAL A 168 12.68 -3.31 -11.04
CA VAL A 168 11.62 -3.06 -10.03
C VAL A 168 11.07 -1.64 -10.17
N VAL A 169 11.91 -0.60 -10.25
CA VAL A 169 11.41 0.78 -10.31
C VAL A 169 10.72 1.09 -11.63
N HIS A 170 11.24 0.56 -12.75
CA HIS A 170 10.56 0.64 -14.05
C HIS A 170 9.20 -0.06 -14.03
N THR A 171 9.11 -1.24 -13.42
CA THR A 171 7.84 -1.97 -13.27
C THR A 171 6.83 -1.17 -12.45
N LEU A 172 7.25 -0.62 -11.31
CA LEU A 172 6.37 0.20 -10.45
C LEU A 172 5.87 1.46 -11.18
N TYR A 173 6.75 2.12 -11.92
CA TYR A 173 6.42 3.34 -12.67
C TYR A 173 5.46 3.04 -13.84
N ALA A 174 5.77 2.04 -14.66
CA ALA A 174 4.97 1.70 -15.83
C ALA A 174 3.56 1.24 -15.46
N SER A 175 3.46 0.29 -14.51
CA SER A 175 2.22 -0.41 -14.20
C SER A 175 1.38 0.23 -13.12
N ALA A 176 1.88 1.25 -12.42
CA ALA A 176 1.33 1.74 -11.16
C ALA A 176 0.99 0.60 -10.17
N GLY A 177 1.76 -0.50 -10.21
CA GLY A 177 1.56 -1.71 -9.42
C GLY A 177 1.76 -1.50 -7.92
N ARG A 178 1.11 -2.33 -7.11
CA ARG A 178 1.42 -2.40 -5.68
C ARG A 178 2.73 -3.16 -5.46
N ALA A 179 3.47 -2.84 -4.41
CA ALA A 179 4.69 -3.57 -4.06
C ALA A 179 4.47 -5.08 -3.91
N SER A 180 3.30 -5.51 -3.42
CA SER A 180 2.94 -6.92 -3.32
C SER A 180 2.70 -7.56 -4.69
N GLU A 181 2.13 -6.84 -5.63
CA GLU A 181 1.91 -7.30 -7.01
C GLU A 181 3.27 -7.44 -7.72
N ALA A 182 4.14 -6.43 -7.62
CA ALA A 182 5.49 -6.53 -8.19
C ALA A 182 6.31 -7.69 -7.57
N ALA A 183 6.18 -7.93 -6.26
CA ALA A 183 6.87 -9.03 -5.59
C ALA A 183 6.38 -10.42 -6.02
N SER A 184 5.14 -10.55 -6.48
CA SER A 184 4.54 -11.83 -6.89
C SER A 184 4.73 -12.14 -8.38
N LEU A 185 5.33 -11.24 -9.17
CA LEU A 185 5.56 -11.48 -10.59
C LEU A 185 6.45 -12.71 -10.82
N THR A 186 6.12 -13.48 -11.85
CA THR A 186 6.93 -14.61 -12.30
C THR A 186 7.61 -14.30 -13.65
N ARG A 187 8.67 -15.02 -13.95
CA ARG A 187 9.35 -14.92 -15.25
C ARG A 187 8.44 -15.28 -16.42
N GLU A 188 7.57 -16.26 -16.18
CA GLU A 188 6.58 -16.72 -17.17
C GLU A 188 5.58 -15.60 -17.51
N MET A 189 5.00 -14.91 -16.51
CA MET A 189 4.05 -13.81 -16.74
C MET A 189 4.65 -12.74 -17.65
N VAL A 190 5.89 -12.33 -17.39
CA VAL A 190 6.55 -11.25 -18.14
C VAL A 190 7.33 -11.76 -19.35
N ARG A 191 7.38 -13.09 -19.58
CA ARG A 191 8.14 -13.74 -20.67
C ARG A 191 9.57 -13.19 -20.76
N ASP A 192 10.27 -13.09 -19.63
CA ASP A 192 11.60 -12.48 -19.50
C ASP A 192 11.71 -11.07 -20.10
N GLY A 193 10.66 -10.26 -19.98
CA GLY A 193 10.60 -8.90 -20.49
C GLY A 193 9.99 -8.75 -21.88
N ARG A 194 9.54 -9.82 -22.53
CA ARG A 194 8.89 -9.75 -23.84
C ARG A 194 7.39 -9.44 -23.79
N ALA A 195 6.74 -9.66 -22.64
CA ALA A 195 5.32 -9.35 -22.51
C ALA A 195 5.14 -7.85 -22.22
N SER A 196 4.27 -7.20 -23.00
CA SER A 196 3.82 -5.82 -22.74
C SER A 196 2.65 -5.76 -21.76
N GLU A 197 1.92 -6.86 -21.62
CA GLU A 197 0.76 -7.00 -20.74
C GLU A 197 0.61 -8.42 -20.21
N PHE A 198 0.02 -8.57 -19.04
CA PHE A 198 -0.30 -9.85 -18.43
C PHE A 198 -1.32 -9.68 -17.29
N LEU A 199 -2.01 -10.77 -16.96
CA LEU A 199 -2.96 -10.80 -15.85
C LEU A 199 -2.24 -10.97 -14.51
N ILE A 200 -2.69 -10.24 -13.52
CA ILE A 200 -2.28 -10.41 -12.12
C ILE A 200 -3.50 -10.50 -11.22
N THR A 201 -3.40 -11.29 -10.17
CA THR A 201 -4.41 -11.35 -9.12
C THR A 201 -4.05 -10.35 -8.02
N GLY A 202 -4.89 -9.36 -7.84
CA GLY A 202 -4.73 -8.29 -6.86
C GLY A 202 -5.34 -8.60 -5.47
N LYS A 203 -5.49 -7.56 -4.67
CA LYS A 203 -6.16 -7.65 -3.36
C LYS A 203 -7.63 -8.03 -3.55
N GLY A 204 -8.09 -9.10 -2.85
CA GLY A 204 -9.48 -9.57 -2.91
C GLY A 204 -9.73 -10.52 -4.08
N ASP A 205 -8.66 -11.17 -4.58
CA ASP A 205 -8.70 -12.17 -5.66
C ASP A 205 -9.29 -11.62 -6.97
N ARG A 206 -9.13 -10.31 -7.18
CA ARG A 206 -9.54 -9.65 -8.42
C ARG A 206 -8.38 -9.64 -9.40
N GLU A 207 -8.67 -10.07 -10.59
CA GLU A 207 -7.74 -10.00 -11.70
C GLU A 207 -7.75 -8.59 -12.32
N ARG A 208 -6.58 -8.17 -12.76
CA ARG A 208 -6.43 -6.99 -13.60
C ARG A 208 -5.28 -7.18 -14.58
N VAL A 209 -5.34 -6.49 -15.68
CA VAL A 209 -4.22 -6.38 -16.61
C VAL A 209 -3.17 -5.46 -16.01
N MET A 210 -1.92 -5.90 -16.02
CA MET A 210 -0.75 -5.06 -15.75
C MET A 210 -0.05 -4.77 -17.06
N LEU A 211 0.22 -3.49 -17.32
CA LEU A 211 0.88 -3.01 -18.53
C LEU A 211 2.34 -2.65 -18.23
N LEU A 212 3.23 -2.94 -19.15
CA LEU A 212 4.64 -2.56 -19.10
C LEU A 212 5.00 -1.68 -20.32
N THR A 213 5.70 -0.59 -20.06
CA THR A 213 6.31 0.21 -21.13
C THR A 213 7.51 -0.53 -21.74
N LYS A 214 7.98 -0.08 -22.90
CA LYS A 214 9.16 -0.67 -23.56
C LYS A 214 10.42 -0.58 -22.68
N GLU A 215 10.57 0.50 -21.91
CA GLU A 215 11.68 0.70 -20.98
C GLU A 215 11.60 -0.33 -19.83
N ALA A 216 10.41 -0.58 -19.27
CA ALA A 216 10.22 -1.58 -18.24
C ALA A 216 10.50 -3.00 -18.77
N GLN A 217 10.06 -3.31 -19.99
CA GLN A 217 10.36 -4.58 -20.66
C GLN A 217 11.88 -4.75 -20.85
N SER A 218 12.57 -3.71 -21.33
CA SER A 218 14.03 -3.72 -21.55
C SER A 218 14.79 -3.90 -20.23
N ALA A 219 14.38 -3.21 -19.15
CA ALA A 219 14.99 -3.34 -17.84
C ALA A 219 14.80 -4.76 -17.27
N ILE A 220 13.61 -5.35 -17.43
CA ILE A 220 13.34 -6.73 -17.04
C ILE A 220 14.18 -7.71 -17.85
N ALA A 221 14.25 -7.52 -19.18
CA ALA A 221 15.04 -8.40 -20.07
C ALA A 221 16.53 -8.36 -19.71
N ALA A 222 17.09 -7.18 -19.43
CA ALA A 222 18.49 -7.02 -19.01
C ALA A 222 18.75 -7.74 -17.68
N TYR A 223 17.83 -7.64 -16.73
CA TYR A 223 17.91 -8.35 -15.46
C TYR A 223 17.82 -9.87 -15.64
N CYS A 224 16.87 -10.36 -16.45
CA CYS A 224 16.71 -11.78 -16.72
C CYS A 224 17.93 -12.36 -17.47
N LYS A 225 18.50 -11.61 -18.43
CA LYS A 225 19.73 -12.00 -19.15
C LYS A 225 20.94 -12.17 -18.21
N GLU A 226 21.18 -11.21 -17.30
CA GLU A 226 22.26 -11.29 -16.32
C GLU A 226 22.03 -12.41 -15.31
N ARG A 227 20.77 -12.63 -14.91
CA ARG A 227 20.39 -13.70 -13.98
C ARG A 227 20.61 -15.09 -14.59
N GLY A 228 20.36 -15.25 -15.88
CA GLY A 228 20.47 -16.52 -16.58
C GLY A 228 19.31 -17.47 -16.28
N ALA A 229 19.49 -18.73 -16.65
CA ALA A 229 18.54 -19.79 -16.34
C ALA A 229 18.71 -20.24 -14.88
N ASP A 230 17.63 -20.36 -14.16
CA ASP A 230 17.56 -20.93 -12.80
C ASP A 230 16.20 -21.59 -12.53
N LYS A 231 16.09 -22.31 -11.42
CA LYS A 231 14.88 -23.05 -11.03
C LYS A 231 13.80 -22.18 -10.34
N TYR A 232 14.04 -20.90 -10.15
CA TYR A 232 13.15 -20.06 -9.38
C TYR A 232 12.12 -19.37 -10.28
N PRO A 233 10.82 -19.58 -10.06
CA PRO A 233 9.77 -19.06 -10.94
C PRO A 233 9.58 -17.56 -10.82
N TYR A 234 9.91 -16.97 -9.67
CA TYR A 234 9.68 -15.55 -9.43
C TYR A 234 10.58 -14.65 -10.26
N LEU A 235 10.04 -13.54 -10.73
CA LEU A 235 10.80 -12.54 -11.49
C LEU A 235 11.87 -11.90 -10.60
N PHE A 236 11.49 -11.37 -9.45
CA PHE A 236 12.41 -10.69 -8.55
C PHE A 236 12.76 -11.56 -7.35
N VAL A 237 14.00 -12.00 -7.26
CA VAL A 237 14.47 -12.90 -6.21
C VAL A 237 15.54 -12.27 -5.31
N SER A 238 15.70 -12.83 -4.12
CA SER A 238 16.74 -12.47 -3.17
C SER A 238 18.06 -13.15 -3.55
N TYR A 239 19.20 -12.47 -3.28
CA TYR A 239 20.56 -12.99 -3.51
C TYR A 239 21.35 -13.21 -2.22
N GLY A 240 20.81 -12.78 -1.07
CA GLY A 240 21.43 -13.00 0.24
C GLY A 240 20.81 -14.18 1.00
N ARG A 241 20.58 -14.00 2.30
CA ARG A 241 19.83 -14.99 3.10
C ARG A 241 18.46 -15.23 2.48
N GLY A 242 18.19 -16.47 2.05
CA GLY A 242 16.98 -16.84 1.32
C GLY A 242 17.08 -16.65 -0.19
N ALA A 243 18.28 -16.85 -0.76
CA ALA A 243 18.50 -16.81 -2.21
C ALA A 243 17.45 -17.63 -2.97
N GLY A 244 16.95 -17.05 -4.08
CA GLY A 244 15.91 -17.65 -4.91
C GLY A 244 14.47 -17.47 -4.40
N LYS A 245 14.25 -17.07 -3.14
CA LYS A 245 12.91 -16.69 -2.67
C LYS A 245 12.49 -15.35 -3.29
N PRO A 246 11.18 -15.12 -3.50
CA PRO A 246 10.71 -13.82 -3.98
C PRO A 246 11.14 -12.71 -3.01
N ILE A 247 11.48 -11.53 -3.55
CA ILE A 247 11.73 -10.37 -2.70
C ILE A 247 10.45 -9.96 -1.99
N GLY A 248 10.58 -9.53 -0.74
CA GLY A 248 9.46 -9.02 0.03
C GLY A 248 9.12 -7.56 -0.31
N ARG A 249 7.94 -7.12 0.11
CA ARG A 249 7.55 -5.69 0.03
C ARG A 249 8.57 -4.76 0.69
N GLY A 250 9.23 -5.22 1.75
CA GLY A 250 10.29 -4.48 2.43
C GLY A 250 11.48 -4.20 1.53
N THR A 251 11.94 -5.19 0.74
CA THR A 251 13.03 -5.01 -0.23
C THR A 251 12.66 -4.00 -1.32
N ILE A 252 11.44 -4.09 -1.87
CA ILE A 252 10.95 -3.12 -2.88
C ILE A 252 10.89 -1.71 -2.27
N TRP A 253 10.43 -1.61 -1.02
CA TRP A 253 10.40 -0.34 -0.30
C TRP A 253 11.83 0.21 -0.08
N SER A 254 12.79 -0.64 0.31
CA SER A 254 14.19 -0.24 0.48
C SER A 254 14.82 0.25 -0.82
N ILE A 255 14.56 -0.41 -1.96
CA ILE A 255 15.01 0.04 -3.28
C ILE A 255 14.57 1.49 -3.52
N VAL A 256 13.30 1.79 -3.35
CA VAL A 256 12.77 3.15 -3.54
C VAL A 256 13.39 4.14 -2.54
N LYS A 257 13.58 3.72 -1.28
CA LYS A 257 14.12 4.59 -0.22
C LYS A 257 15.60 4.91 -0.38
N ILE A 258 16.41 3.96 -0.84
CA ILE A 258 17.83 4.18 -1.12
C ILE A 258 17.96 5.29 -2.18
N ALA A 259 17.32 5.14 -3.33
CA ALA A 259 17.40 6.16 -4.39
C ALA A 259 16.84 7.52 -3.92
N ALA A 260 15.74 7.52 -3.18
CA ALA A 260 15.17 8.76 -2.63
C ALA A 260 16.12 9.46 -1.65
N HIS A 261 16.86 8.71 -0.84
CA HIS A 261 17.88 9.24 0.06
C HIS A 261 19.05 9.86 -0.72
N GLU A 262 19.60 9.14 -1.69
CA GLU A 262 20.70 9.61 -2.54
C GLU A 262 20.32 10.88 -3.34
N LEU A 263 19.07 11.00 -3.72
CA LEU A 263 18.52 12.16 -4.43
C LEU A 263 18.09 13.32 -3.50
N GLY A 264 18.30 13.21 -2.20
CA GLY A 264 17.87 14.21 -1.22
C GLY A 264 16.35 14.39 -1.15
N MET A 265 15.57 13.39 -1.58
CA MET A 265 14.11 13.47 -1.56
C MET A 265 13.57 13.28 -0.14
N GLY A 266 12.48 13.97 0.16
CA GLY A 266 11.80 13.86 1.45
C GLY A 266 11.19 12.48 1.72
N GLN A 267 10.60 12.32 2.91
CA GLN A 267 10.02 11.05 3.40
C GLN A 267 8.87 10.49 2.53
N GLY A 268 8.35 11.25 1.57
CA GLY A 268 7.17 10.92 0.75
C GLY A 268 7.39 9.81 -0.29
N ALA A 269 8.63 9.57 -0.72
CA ALA A 269 8.94 8.56 -1.72
C ALA A 269 8.67 7.15 -1.18
N SER A 270 7.86 6.37 -1.88
CA SER A 270 7.51 4.99 -1.55
C SER A 270 6.94 4.29 -2.80
N PRO A 271 6.87 2.95 -2.84
CA PRO A 271 6.18 2.25 -3.94
C PRO A 271 4.73 2.71 -4.14
N HIS A 272 4.04 3.06 -3.06
CA HIS A 272 2.67 3.59 -3.16
C HIS A 272 2.63 5.01 -3.74
N ALA A 273 3.67 5.82 -3.49
CA ALA A 273 3.80 7.14 -4.10
C ALA A 273 3.97 7.06 -5.62
N PHE A 274 4.71 6.07 -6.16
CA PHE A 274 4.77 5.81 -7.60
C PHE A 274 3.38 5.59 -8.19
N ARG A 275 2.57 4.76 -7.55
CA ARG A 275 1.21 4.49 -7.99
C ARG A 275 0.35 5.76 -7.99
N HIS A 276 0.45 6.59 -6.96
CA HIS A 276 -0.27 7.87 -6.90
C HIS A 276 0.24 8.85 -7.96
N TYR A 277 1.55 8.94 -8.13
CA TYR A 277 2.15 9.79 -9.14
C TYR A 277 1.68 9.40 -10.55
N ARG A 278 1.81 8.12 -10.91
CA ARG A 278 1.44 7.65 -12.24
C ARG A 278 -0.05 7.81 -12.51
N ALA A 279 -0.89 7.52 -11.51
CA ALA A 279 -2.33 7.73 -11.62
C ALA A 279 -2.70 9.21 -11.84
N GLN A 280 -2.05 10.12 -11.11
CA GLN A 280 -2.27 11.55 -11.31
C GLN A 280 -1.78 12.03 -12.68
N GLN A 281 -0.59 11.57 -13.08
CA GLN A 281 -0.04 11.88 -14.40
C GLN A 281 -0.99 11.45 -15.53
N LEU A 282 -1.47 10.20 -15.50
CA LEU A 282 -2.39 9.68 -16.51
C LEU A 282 -3.71 10.48 -16.59
N LEU A 283 -4.23 10.93 -15.44
CA LEU A 283 -5.38 11.84 -15.43
C LEU A 283 -5.06 13.23 -15.98
N ASP A 284 -3.86 13.73 -15.70
CA ASP A 284 -3.42 15.04 -16.21
C ASP A 284 -3.16 14.98 -17.71
N ASP A 285 -2.75 13.80 -18.22
CA ASP A 285 -2.61 13.49 -19.65
C ASP A 285 -3.96 13.21 -20.35
N GLY A 286 -5.09 13.24 -19.62
CA GLY A 286 -6.44 13.14 -20.20
C GLY A 286 -7.10 11.76 -20.10
N MET A 287 -6.47 10.77 -19.44
CA MET A 287 -7.10 9.46 -19.26
C MET A 287 -8.43 9.56 -18.52
N ALA A 288 -9.48 8.92 -19.05
CA ALA A 288 -10.78 8.85 -18.38
C ALA A 288 -10.67 8.14 -17.02
N ILE A 289 -11.43 8.60 -16.03
CA ILE A 289 -11.30 8.08 -14.64
C ILE A 289 -11.74 6.63 -14.53
N GLU A 290 -12.65 6.18 -15.38
CA GLU A 290 -13.12 4.80 -15.49
C GLU A 290 -11.98 3.89 -16.00
N VAL A 291 -11.24 4.35 -17.01
CA VAL A 291 -10.06 3.63 -17.55
C VAL A 291 -8.96 3.59 -16.49
N LEU A 292 -8.72 4.70 -15.78
CA LEU A 292 -7.77 4.73 -14.68
C LEU A 292 -8.17 3.77 -13.56
N GLN A 293 -9.46 3.67 -13.23
CA GLN A 293 -9.97 2.72 -12.24
C GLN A 293 -9.62 1.27 -12.63
N ALA A 294 -9.89 0.90 -13.89
CA ALA A 294 -9.57 -0.43 -14.43
C ALA A 294 -8.05 -0.67 -14.38
N PHE A 295 -7.24 0.29 -14.85
CA PHE A 295 -5.78 0.24 -14.81
C PHE A 295 -5.23 0.03 -13.40
N LEU A 296 -5.78 0.73 -12.40
CA LEU A 296 -5.39 0.60 -11.01
C LEU A 296 -5.98 -0.66 -10.34
N GLY A 297 -7.01 -1.29 -10.89
CA GLY A 297 -7.73 -2.39 -10.25
C GLY A 297 -8.40 -1.95 -8.94
N HIS A 298 -9.08 -0.80 -8.96
CA HIS A 298 -9.91 -0.34 -7.84
C HIS A 298 -11.30 -0.95 -7.95
N ALA A 299 -11.77 -1.52 -6.84
CA ALA A 299 -13.08 -2.15 -6.76
C ALA A 299 -14.23 -1.15 -6.87
N ASP A 300 -13.98 0.09 -6.47
CA ASP A 300 -14.98 1.14 -6.33
C ASP A 300 -14.44 2.43 -6.95
N ILE A 301 -15.18 2.97 -7.92
CA ILE A 301 -14.86 4.22 -8.61
C ILE A 301 -14.85 5.41 -7.65
N SER A 302 -15.67 5.34 -6.59
CA SER A 302 -15.73 6.38 -5.57
C SER A 302 -14.38 6.59 -4.88
N LEU A 303 -13.59 5.51 -4.73
CA LEU A 303 -12.23 5.58 -4.21
C LEU A 303 -11.31 6.32 -5.17
N THR A 304 -11.37 6.00 -6.46
CA THR A 304 -10.55 6.66 -7.49
C THR A 304 -10.92 8.14 -7.60
N ARG A 305 -12.21 8.47 -7.68
CA ARG A 305 -12.68 9.87 -7.71
C ARG A 305 -12.27 10.64 -6.46
N ARG A 306 -12.41 10.05 -5.28
CA ARG A 306 -12.06 10.70 -4.00
C ARG A 306 -10.57 11.01 -3.89
N VAL A 307 -9.72 10.16 -4.43
CA VAL A 307 -8.26 10.27 -4.31
C VAL A 307 -7.69 11.18 -5.40
N TYR A 308 -8.14 11.04 -6.65
CA TYR A 308 -7.49 11.66 -7.79
C TYR A 308 -8.29 12.79 -8.45
N ALA A 309 -9.61 12.82 -8.27
CA ALA A 309 -10.47 13.88 -8.84
C ALA A 309 -11.47 14.37 -7.78
N PRO A 310 -11.01 14.92 -6.64
CA PRO A 310 -11.91 15.40 -5.59
C PRO A 310 -12.79 16.58 -6.06
N GLU A 311 -12.27 17.41 -6.93
CA GLU A 311 -12.98 18.51 -7.63
C GLU A 311 -12.21 18.79 -8.93
N THR A 312 -12.91 18.84 -10.05
CA THR A 312 -12.28 19.25 -11.31
C THR A 312 -12.18 20.77 -11.31
N PRO A 313 -10.99 21.39 -11.22
CA PRO A 313 -10.88 22.83 -11.28
C PRO A 313 -11.48 23.37 -12.59
N ARG A 314 -12.20 24.51 -12.54
CA ARG A 314 -12.83 25.11 -13.72
C ARG A 314 -11.85 25.28 -14.90
N ALA A 315 -10.58 25.60 -14.60
CA ALA A 315 -9.53 25.71 -15.62
C ALA A 315 -9.26 24.36 -16.32
N LYS A 316 -9.26 23.25 -15.59
CA LYS A 316 -9.05 21.90 -16.15
C LYS A 316 -10.25 21.48 -16.99
N LEU A 317 -11.47 21.78 -16.51
CA LEU A 317 -12.70 21.53 -17.27
C LEU A 317 -12.72 22.31 -18.59
N ARG A 318 -12.37 23.61 -18.55
CA ARG A 318 -12.27 24.46 -19.75
C ARG A 318 -11.26 23.88 -20.74
N LYS A 319 -10.05 23.53 -20.29
CA LYS A 319 -9.02 22.93 -21.14
C LYS A 319 -9.46 21.61 -21.76
N GLN A 320 -10.20 20.77 -21.04
CA GLN A 320 -10.74 19.52 -21.58
C GLN A 320 -11.84 19.77 -22.62
N VAL A 321 -12.72 20.73 -22.39
CA VAL A 321 -13.74 21.13 -23.38
C VAL A 321 -13.08 21.70 -24.63
N GLU A 322 -12.01 22.49 -24.50
CA GLU A 322 -11.24 23.00 -25.62
C GLU A 322 -10.51 21.92 -26.41
N LEU A 323 -9.97 20.90 -25.73
CA LEU A 323 -9.21 19.81 -26.35
C LEU A 323 -10.09 18.71 -27.00
N PHE A 324 -11.27 18.45 -26.42
CA PHE A 324 -12.12 17.33 -26.81
C PHE A 324 -13.49 17.77 -27.33
N GLY A 325 -13.83 19.04 -27.17
CA GLY A 325 -15.08 19.62 -27.69
C GLY A 325 -14.94 19.89 -29.18
N LYS A 326 -15.61 19.09 -30.02
CA LYS A 326 -15.78 19.42 -31.44
C LYS A 326 -16.75 20.56 -31.58
N SER A 327 -16.45 21.50 -32.47
CA SER A 327 -17.42 22.50 -32.87
C SER A 327 -18.60 21.85 -33.61
N ALA A 328 -19.75 22.50 -33.63
CA ALA A 328 -20.93 22.00 -34.35
C ALA A 328 -20.64 21.78 -35.85
N SER A 329 -19.77 22.61 -36.43
CA SER A 329 -19.33 22.46 -37.83
C SER A 329 -18.44 21.23 -38.05
N GLU A 330 -17.53 20.92 -37.15
CA GLU A 330 -16.70 19.71 -37.22
C GLU A 330 -17.54 18.44 -37.02
N ALA A 331 -18.52 18.48 -36.10
CA ALA A 331 -19.43 17.36 -35.89
C ALA A 331 -20.34 17.13 -37.12
N ALA A 332 -20.78 18.19 -37.78
CA ALA A 332 -21.60 18.11 -39.01
C ALA A 332 -20.80 17.55 -40.19
N ALA A 333 -19.52 17.97 -40.35
CA ALA A 333 -18.63 17.44 -41.37
C ALA A 333 -18.34 15.95 -41.22
N ASP A 334 -18.18 15.46 -39.97
CA ASP A 334 -18.00 14.03 -39.69
C ASP A 334 -19.26 13.20 -40.06
N LEU A 335 -20.46 13.74 -39.88
CA LEU A 335 -21.69 13.07 -40.28
C LEU A 335 -21.84 12.97 -41.81
N GLU A 336 -21.47 14.02 -42.55
CA GLU A 336 -21.48 14.01 -44.01
C GLU A 336 -20.42 13.03 -44.60
N HIS A 337 -19.32 12.77 -43.87
CA HIS A 337 -18.34 11.79 -44.29
C HIS A 337 -18.73 10.34 -43.95
N ALA A 338 -19.60 10.12 -42.96
CA ALA A 338 -20.09 8.79 -42.56
C ALA A 338 -21.24 8.29 -43.46
N GLU A 339 -21.91 9.19 -44.22
CA GLU A 339 -22.99 8.86 -45.15
C GLU A 339 -22.54 8.64 -46.60
N LYS A 340 -21.23 8.79 -46.87
CA LYS A 340 -20.59 8.47 -48.18
C LYS A 340 -19.81 7.16 -48.10
#